data_d382322ca0aefc53b05524e101ab2009
#
_entry.id   d382322ca0aefc53b05524e101ab2009
#
_cell.length_a   1.000
_cell.length_b   1.000
_cell.length_c   1.000
_cell.angle_alpha   90.00
_cell.angle_beta   90.00
_cell.angle_gamma   90.00
#
_symmetry.space_group_name_H-M   'P 1'
#
loop_
_entity.id
_entity.type
_entity.pdbx_description
1 polymer ?
#
loop_
_entity_poly.entity_id
_entity_poly.type
_entity_poly.pdbx_seq_one_letter_code
_entity_poly.pdbx_strand_id
1 'polypeptide(L)'
;MRLYYASVSDFAKIVLPEAEGYEDSRIISKGNILLKHGKSLKAVDVYLDQGSLSEKVTGSAKRWKQMSELSFQLTGMTPRNLGFLSQTGNSGLVFFVSDSNGRVWVLGNLRNAAYLTSGDATSGKKFEEDNMVNFTFSANTGLYEYAGSIAEIGEEAEKKQVGGFSRGFSKGFRI
;
A
#
# COMPACT_ATOMS: atom_id res chain seq x y z
N MET A 1 -16.77 -1.78 2.44
CA MET A 1 -15.41 -2.35 2.25
C MET A 1 -14.40 -1.49 2.97
N ARG A 2 -13.36 -2.06 3.57
CA ARG A 2 -12.31 -1.31 4.23
C ARG A 2 -11.01 -1.49 3.48
N LEU A 3 -10.41 -0.39 3.06
CA LEU A 3 -9.09 -0.36 2.42
C LEU A 3 -8.03 0.00 3.46
N TYR A 4 -6.87 -0.61 3.35
CA TYR A 4 -5.70 -0.22 4.12
C TYR A 4 -4.62 0.27 3.16
N TYR A 5 -3.84 1.25 3.61
CA TYR A 5 -2.77 1.81 2.79
C TYR A 5 -1.66 2.39 3.65
N ALA A 6 -0.49 2.52 3.05
CA ALA A 6 0.60 3.32 3.58
C ALA A 6 1.44 3.90 2.45
N SER A 7 2.21 4.94 2.76
CA SER A 7 3.20 5.47 1.81
C SER A 7 4.28 4.42 1.55
N VAL A 8 4.78 4.34 0.33
CA VAL A 8 5.94 3.50 -0.01
C VAL A 8 7.13 3.76 0.93
N SER A 9 7.32 5.01 1.36
CA SER A 9 8.37 5.39 2.30
C SER A 9 8.23 4.79 3.69
N ASP A 10 7.04 4.34 4.08
CA ASP A 10 6.74 3.77 5.39
C ASP A 10 7.05 2.26 5.48
N PHE A 11 7.33 1.62 4.34
CA PHE A 11 7.70 0.21 4.30
C PHE A 11 9.21 0.02 4.45
N ALA A 12 9.60 -0.93 5.30
CA ALA A 12 10.96 -1.43 5.40
C ALA A 12 11.23 -2.51 4.35
N LYS A 13 10.21 -3.31 4.03
CA LYS A 13 10.34 -4.47 3.16
C LYS A 13 9.01 -4.79 2.48
N ILE A 14 9.07 -5.04 1.17
CA ILE A 14 8.05 -5.75 0.40
C ILE A 14 8.81 -6.65 -0.56
N VAL A 15 8.80 -7.96 -0.32
CA VAL A 15 9.46 -8.95 -1.18
C VAL A 15 8.40 -9.64 -2.02
N LEU A 16 8.53 -9.46 -3.32
CA LEU A 16 7.68 -10.13 -4.30
C LEU A 16 8.10 -11.60 -4.46
N PRO A 17 7.17 -12.49 -4.80
CA PRO A 17 7.49 -13.89 -5.03
C PRO A 17 8.41 -14.06 -6.25
N GLU A 18 9.37 -14.97 -6.15
CA GLU A 18 10.27 -15.37 -7.23
C GLU A 18 9.93 -16.77 -7.79
N ALA A 19 8.77 -17.31 -7.41
CA ALA A 19 8.33 -18.64 -7.82
C ALA A 19 7.97 -18.70 -9.31
N GLU A 20 8.21 -19.84 -9.95
CA GLU A 20 7.90 -20.07 -11.36
C GLU A 20 6.47 -20.56 -11.62
N GLY A 21 5.74 -21.00 -10.57
CA GLY A 21 4.36 -21.46 -10.67
C GLY A 21 3.37 -20.30 -10.94
N TYR A 22 2.33 -20.54 -11.71
CA TYR A 22 1.32 -19.51 -12.02
C TYR A 22 0.70 -18.90 -10.77
N GLU A 23 0.35 -19.73 -9.79
CA GLU A 23 -0.27 -19.31 -8.53
C GLU A 23 0.80 -18.74 -7.58
N ASP A 24 1.86 -19.48 -7.33
CA ASP A 24 2.90 -19.12 -6.37
C ASP A 24 3.63 -17.82 -6.74
N SER A 25 3.72 -17.49 -8.04
CA SER A 25 4.30 -16.23 -8.52
C SER A 25 3.48 -15.00 -8.17
N ARG A 26 2.27 -15.18 -7.64
CA ARG A 26 1.33 -14.10 -7.27
C ARG A 26 1.04 -14.02 -5.78
N ILE A 27 1.64 -14.89 -4.96
CA ILE A 27 1.40 -14.94 -3.53
C ILE A 27 2.59 -14.40 -2.76
N ILE A 28 2.40 -13.32 -2.02
CA ILE A 28 3.38 -12.77 -1.08
C ILE A 28 3.22 -13.50 0.25
N SER A 29 4.26 -14.22 0.66
CA SER A 29 4.27 -14.97 1.92
C SER A 29 4.23 -14.05 3.15
N LYS A 30 3.72 -14.58 4.26
CA LYS A 30 3.75 -13.91 5.56
C LYS A 30 5.17 -13.47 5.94
N GLY A 31 5.30 -12.28 6.52
CA GLY A 31 6.59 -11.70 6.92
C GLY A 31 7.42 -11.09 5.78
N ASN A 32 6.96 -11.17 4.52
CA ASN A 32 7.58 -10.51 3.40
C ASN A 32 7.13 -9.05 3.21
N ILE A 33 6.18 -8.60 4.03
CA ILE A 33 5.76 -7.19 4.11
C ILE A 33 6.00 -6.72 5.54
N LEU A 34 6.85 -5.71 5.70
CA LEU A 34 7.16 -5.10 6.99
C LEU A 34 7.14 -3.59 6.87
N LEU A 35 6.58 -2.93 7.86
CA LEU A 35 6.62 -1.48 8.03
C LEU A 35 7.90 -1.07 8.77
N LYS A 36 8.34 0.15 8.58
CA LYS A 36 9.41 0.76 9.39
C LYS A 36 8.91 0.95 10.82
N HIS A 37 9.86 0.98 11.77
CA HIS A 37 9.55 1.24 13.18
C HIS A 37 8.75 2.54 13.37
N GLY A 38 7.69 2.47 14.17
CA GLY A 38 6.79 3.60 14.43
C GLY A 38 5.82 3.94 13.28
N LYS A 39 5.74 3.10 12.24
CA LYS A 39 4.81 3.26 11.12
C LYS A 39 3.70 2.23 11.17
N SER A 40 2.51 2.63 10.75
CA SER A 40 1.33 1.78 10.73
C SER A 40 0.53 1.96 9.44
N LEU A 41 -0.23 0.93 9.10
CA LEU A 41 -1.21 1.03 8.02
C LEU A 41 -2.34 1.98 8.42
N LYS A 42 -2.73 2.84 7.51
CA LYS A 42 -3.92 3.69 7.62
C LYS A 42 -5.10 2.98 6.99
N ALA A 43 -6.30 3.20 7.53
CA ALA A 43 -7.52 2.62 7.02
C ALA A 43 -8.47 3.71 6.47
N VAL A 44 -9.14 3.37 5.38
CA VAL A 44 -10.21 4.17 4.78
C VAL A 44 -11.43 3.28 4.59
N ASP A 45 -12.56 3.72 5.09
CA ASP A 45 -13.84 3.05 4.88
C ASP A 45 -14.43 3.55 3.55
N VAL A 46 -14.61 2.62 2.63
CA VAL A 46 -15.09 2.86 1.27
C VAL A 46 -16.56 2.51 1.18
N TYR A 47 -17.31 3.27 0.39
CA TYR A 47 -18.71 2.98 0.13
C TYR A 47 -18.87 1.59 -0.50
N LEU A 48 -19.86 0.85 -0.03
CA LEU A 48 -20.16 -0.50 -0.54
C LEU A 48 -20.58 -0.41 -2.01
N ASP A 49 -20.17 -1.41 -2.80
CA ASP A 49 -20.53 -1.59 -4.21
C ASP A 49 -19.97 -0.52 -5.19
N GLN A 50 -19.13 0.40 -4.70
CA GLN A 50 -18.52 1.45 -5.52
C GLN A 50 -17.00 1.32 -5.65
N GLY A 51 -16.43 0.21 -5.18
CA GLY A 51 -15.00 -0.08 -5.31
C GLY A 51 -14.73 -1.15 -6.36
N SER A 52 -13.73 -0.93 -7.21
CA SER A 52 -13.26 -1.93 -8.16
C SER A 52 -11.75 -2.05 -8.11
N LEU A 53 -11.27 -3.28 -8.10
CA LEU A 53 -9.87 -3.64 -8.25
C LEU A 53 -9.73 -4.44 -9.53
N SER A 54 -8.85 -4.01 -10.43
CA SER A 54 -8.67 -4.64 -11.72
C SER A 54 -7.19 -4.76 -12.09
N GLU A 55 -6.87 -5.76 -12.89
CA GLU A 55 -5.58 -5.89 -13.53
C GLU A 55 -5.78 -6.02 -15.04
N LYS A 56 -4.99 -5.31 -15.80
CA LYS A 56 -4.97 -5.39 -17.27
C LYS A 56 -3.55 -5.55 -17.77
N VAL A 57 -3.42 -6.21 -18.91
CA VAL A 57 -2.16 -6.37 -19.61
C VAL A 57 -2.19 -5.47 -20.83
N THR A 58 -1.20 -4.60 -20.97
CA THR A 58 -1.06 -3.66 -22.07
C THR A 58 0.28 -3.87 -22.79
N GLY A 59 0.33 -3.54 -24.06
CA GLY A 59 1.57 -3.64 -24.84
C GLY A 59 1.37 -4.33 -26.18
N SER A 60 2.44 -4.88 -26.70
CA SER A 60 2.46 -5.65 -27.95
C SER A 60 3.12 -7.01 -27.74
N ALA A 61 3.05 -7.91 -28.71
CA ALA A 61 3.65 -9.23 -28.65
C ALA A 61 5.09 -9.18 -28.12
N LYS A 62 5.39 -10.01 -27.10
CA LYS A 62 6.68 -10.10 -26.38
C LYS A 62 7.07 -8.85 -25.55
N ARG A 63 6.18 -7.83 -25.43
CA ARG A 63 6.41 -6.60 -24.65
C ARG A 63 5.19 -6.25 -23.79
N TRP A 64 4.53 -7.25 -23.23
CA TRP A 64 3.40 -7.07 -22.37
C TRP A 64 3.81 -6.50 -21.01
N LYS A 65 3.06 -5.51 -20.52
CA LYS A 65 3.19 -4.93 -19.20
C LYS A 65 1.89 -5.09 -18.44
N GLN A 66 1.99 -5.38 -17.17
CA GLN A 66 0.84 -5.44 -16.26
C GLN A 66 0.60 -4.07 -15.66
N MET A 67 -0.66 -3.70 -15.57
CA MET A 67 -1.12 -2.48 -14.92
C MET A 67 -2.32 -2.83 -14.06
N SER A 68 -2.28 -2.44 -12.82
CA SER A 68 -3.37 -2.65 -11.87
C SER A 68 -4.00 -1.31 -11.50
N GLU A 69 -5.31 -1.32 -11.29
CA GLU A 69 -6.09 -0.13 -11.00
C GLU A 69 -7.06 -0.40 -9.86
N LEU A 70 -7.15 0.55 -8.94
CA LEU A 70 -8.09 0.56 -7.83
C LEU A 70 -8.92 1.83 -7.93
N SER A 71 -10.22 1.69 -8.13
CA SER A 71 -11.18 2.79 -8.08
C SER A 71 -12.09 2.64 -6.88
N PHE A 72 -12.34 3.72 -6.16
CA PHE A 72 -13.27 3.74 -5.03
C PHE A 72 -13.82 5.14 -4.77
N GLN A 73 -14.88 5.20 -3.97
CA GLN A 73 -15.57 6.43 -3.61
C GLN A 73 -15.64 6.59 -2.10
N LEU A 74 -15.49 7.83 -1.65
CA LEU A 74 -15.73 8.24 -0.26
C LEU A 74 -16.97 9.12 -0.21
N THR A 75 -17.88 8.79 0.69
CA THR A 75 -19.12 9.56 0.90
C THR A 75 -18.82 10.90 1.53
N GLY A 76 -19.37 11.95 0.94
CA GLY A 76 -19.30 13.30 1.42
C GLY A 76 -18.04 14.08 1.05
N MET A 77 -18.21 15.29 0.57
CA MET A 77 -17.14 16.26 0.33
C MET A 77 -16.76 16.91 1.67
N THR A 78 -16.09 16.13 2.53
CA THR A 78 -15.64 16.55 3.85
C THR A 78 -14.20 17.05 3.83
N PRO A 79 -13.76 17.89 4.79
CA PRO A 79 -12.36 18.29 4.90
C PRO A 79 -11.39 17.09 4.98
N ARG A 80 -11.81 15.98 5.61
CA ARG A 80 -11.04 14.75 5.70
C ARG A 80 -10.84 14.12 4.32
N ASN A 81 -11.91 13.98 3.53
CA ASN A 81 -11.86 13.35 2.21
C ASN A 81 -11.12 14.22 1.19
N LEU A 82 -11.31 15.54 1.25
CA LEU A 82 -10.55 16.49 0.43
C LEU A 82 -9.06 16.52 0.85
N GLY A 83 -8.79 16.46 2.15
CA GLY A 83 -7.43 16.35 2.67
C GLY A 83 -6.73 15.06 2.20
N PHE A 84 -7.45 13.94 2.19
CA PHE A 84 -6.95 12.69 1.64
C PHE A 84 -6.61 12.84 0.14
N LEU A 85 -7.49 13.43 -0.65
CA LEU A 85 -7.27 13.69 -2.08
C LEU A 85 -6.01 14.53 -2.32
N SER A 86 -5.85 15.63 -1.59
CA SER A 86 -4.71 16.54 -1.75
C SER A 86 -3.38 15.92 -1.28
N GLN A 87 -3.39 15.15 -0.19
CA GLN A 87 -2.18 14.51 0.35
C GLN A 87 -1.72 13.32 -0.48
N THR A 88 -2.65 12.57 -1.06
CA THR A 88 -2.33 11.38 -1.85
C THR A 88 -1.99 11.68 -3.30
N GLY A 89 -2.35 12.86 -3.81
CA GLY A 89 -2.16 13.23 -5.21
C GLY A 89 -0.73 13.11 -5.72
N ASN A 90 0.27 13.35 -4.86
CA ASN A 90 1.71 13.29 -5.21
C ASN A 90 2.46 12.19 -4.46
N SER A 91 1.76 11.30 -3.76
CA SER A 91 2.39 10.28 -2.92
C SER A 91 2.25 8.90 -3.56
N GLY A 92 3.35 8.17 -3.65
CA GLY A 92 3.32 6.74 -3.98
C GLY A 92 2.79 5.94 -2.79
N LEU A 93 1.75 5.17 -3.02
CA LEU A 93 1.06 4.38 -2.00
C LEU A 93 1.13 2.89 -2.31
N VAL A 94 0.96 2.07 -1.28
CA VAL A 94 0.66 0.65 -1.39
C VAL A 94 -0.67 0.41 -0.70
N PHE A 95 -1.60 -0.22 -1.41
CA PHE A 95 -2.93 -0.54 -0.92
C PHE A 95 -3.08 -2.03 -0.62
N PHE A 96 -3.85 -2.32 0.41
CA PHE A 96 -4.30 -3.67 0.78
C PHE A 96 -5.81 -3.68 0.72
N VAL A 97 -6.34 -4.53 -0.13
CA VAL A 97 -7.77 -4.61 -0.44
C VAL A 97 -8.26 -6.00 -0.10
N SER A 98 -9.17 -6.11 0.86
CA SER A 98 -9.83 -7.39 1.13
C SER A 98 -11.02 -7.56 0.20
N ASP A 99 -11.06 -8.66 -0.54
CA ASP A 99 -12.20 -9.03 -1.36
C ASP A 99 -13.28 -9.75 -0.54
N SER A 100 -14.43 -10.01 -1.17
CA SER A 100 -15.55 -10.73 -0.54
C SER A 100 -15.25 -12.20 -0.25
N ASN A 101 -14.18 -12.75 -0.83
CA ASN A 101 -13.74 -14.14 -0.59
C ASN A 101 -12.73 -14.23 0.56
N GLY A 102 -12.41 -13.10 1.22
CA GLY A 102 -11.45 -13.04 2.31
C GLY A 102 -10.00 -12.99 1.88
N ARG A 103 -9.71 -12.86 0.60
CA ARG A 103 -8.33 -12.67 0.10
C ARG A 103 -7.89 -11.22 0.28
N VAL A 104 -6.61 -11.02 0.52
CA VAL A 104 -6.00 -9.70 0.64
C VAL A 104 -5.14 -9.43 -0.58
N TRP A 105 -5.58 -8.51 -1.40
CA TRP A 105 -4.86 -8.07 -2.60
C TRP A 105 -3.96 -6.88 -2.30
N VAL A 106 -2.75 -6.91 -2.85
CA VAL A 106 -1.75 -5.84 -2.71
C VAL A 106 -1.61 -5.13 -4.05
N LEU A 107 -1.89 -3.82 -4.04
CA LEU A 107 -1.70 -2.93 -5.19
C LEU A 107 -0.49 -2.04 -4.94
N GLY A 108 0.50 -2.14 -5.79
CA GLY A 108 1.76 -1.40 -5.68
C GLY A 108 2.84 -2.15 -4.89
N ASN A 109 4.07 -1.71 -5.04
CA ASN A 109 5.25 -2.22 -4.34
C ASN A 109 6.32 -1.11 -4.21
N LEU A 110 7.49 -1.44 -3.65
CA LEU A 110 8.56 -0.45 -3.42
C LEU A 110 9.12 0.19 -4.70
N ARG A 111 9.04 -0.50 -5.85
CA ARG A 111 9.54 0.00 -7.13
C ARG A 111 8.45 0.66 -7.98
N ASN A 112 7.25 0.08 -7.92
CA ASN A 112 6.09 0.50 -8.70
C ASN A 112 4.93 0.78 -7.74
N ALA A 113 4.96 1.95 -7.12
CA ALA A 113 3.91 2.41 -6.24
C ALA A 113 2.60 2.67 -6.99
N ALA A 114 1.50 2.66 -6.27
CA ALA A 114 0.24 3.14 -6.78
C ALA A 114 0.19 4.67 -6.67
N TYR A 115 -0.14 5.34 -7.77
CA TYR A 115 -0.31 6.79 -7.85
C TYR A 115 -1.74 7.14 -8.21
N LEU A 116 -2.20 8.28 -7.71
CA LEU A 116 -3.50 8.84 -8.11
C LEU A 116 -3.46 9.23 -9.59
N THR A 117 -4.34 8.65 -10.39
CA THR A 117 -4.48 8.94 -11.82
C THR A 117 -5.70 9.78 -12.14
N SER A 118 -6.73 9.68 -11.31
CA SER A 118 -7.92 10.52 -11.38
C SER A 118 -8.50 10.71 -9.99
N GLY A 119 -8.97 11.91 -9.70
CA GLY A 119 -9.67 12.23 -8.47
C GLY A 119 -10.56 13.44 -8.69
N ASP A 120 -11.82 13.32 -8.31
CA ASP A 120 -12.78 14.40 -8.36
C ASP A 120 -13.68 14.40 -7.14
N ALA A 121 -14.13 15.58 -6.75
CA ALA A 121 -15.05 15.78 -5.66
C ALA A 121 -16.27 16.55 -6.14
N THR A 122 -17.46 16.07 -5.81
CA THR A 122 -18.71 16.71 -6.16
C THR A 122 -19.64 16.79 -4.96
N SER A 123 -20.31 17.94 -4.82
CA SER A 123 -21.38 18.11 -3.83
C SER A 123 -22.75 17.71 -4.38
N GLY A 124 -22.81 17.26 -5.64
CA GLY A 124 -24.06 17.09 -6.37
C GLY A 124 -24.65 18.43 -6.83
N LYS A 125 -25.32 18.45 -7.96
CA LYS A 125 -26.04 19.63 -8.48
C LYS A 125 -27.52 19.59 -8.13
N LYS A 126 -28.05 18.39 -7.88
CA LYS A 126 -29.44 18.14 -7.56
C LYS A 126 -29.53 17.40 -6.23
N PHE A 127 -30.68 17.49 -5.59
CA PHE A 127 -30.95 16.83 -4.30
C PHE A 127 -30.79 15.29 -4.36
N GLU A 128 -30.98 14.71 -5.54
CA GLU A 128 -30.86 13.26 -5.79
C GLU A 128 -29.44 12.83 -6.15
N GLU A 129 -28.50 13.77 -6.35
CA GLU A 129 -27.12 13.46 -6.71
C GLU A 129 -26.28 13.25 -5.44
N ASP A 130 -25.47 12.19 -5.45
CA ASP A 130 -24.64 11.85 -4.32
C ASP A 130 -23.50 12.85 -4.13
N ASN A 131 -23.29 13.25 -2.89
CA ASN A 131 -22.13 14.02 -2.47
C ASN A 131 -20.98 13.03 -2.21
N MET A 132 -19.95 13.03 -3.08
CA MET A 132 -18.89 12.05 -3.01
C MET A 132 -17.56 12.57 -3.53
N VAL A 133 -16.50 11.84 -3.18
CA VAL A 133 -15.16 12.03 -3.72
C VAL A 133 -14.72 10.71 -4.35
N ASN A 134 -14.41 10.76 -5.64
CA ASN A 134 -13.96 9.62 -6.42
C ASN A 134 -12.44 9.58 -6.49
N PHE A 135 -11.89 8.38 -6.45
CA PHE A 135 -10.47 8.13 -6.54
C PHE A 135 -10.18 6.99 -7.51
N THR A 136 -9.16 7.17 -8.32
CA THR A 136 -8.59 6.11 -9.13
C THR A 136 -7.08 6.12 -8.96
N PHE A 137 -6.54 5.02 -8.44
CA PHE A 137 -5.11 4.79 -8.30
C PHE A 137 -4.67 3.71 -9.27
N SER A 138 -3.52 3.90 -9.90
CA SER A 138 -2.93 2.87 -10.76
C SER A 138 -1.47 2.60 -10.40
N ALA A 139 -1.05 1.36 -10.62
CA ALA A 139 0.31 0.91 -10.46
C ALA A 139 0.78 0.12 -11.69
N ASN A 140 2.00 0.37 -12.14
CA ASN A 140 2.61 -0.36 -13.27
C ASN A 140 3.19 -1.71 -12.79
N THR A 141 2.34 -2.52 -12.18
CA THR A 141 2.66 -3.84 -11.66
C THR A 141 1.40 -4.69 -11.64
N GLY A 142 1.55 -6.01 -11.55
CA GLY A 142 0.41 -6.91 -11.31
C GLY A 142 -0.08 -6.85 -9.86
N LEU A 143 -1.25 -7.40 -9.64
CA LEU A 143 -1.78 -7.63 -8.30
C LEU A 143 -1.14 -8.86 -7.68
N TYR A 144 -0.90 -8.79 -6.38
CA TYR A 144 -0.40 -9.89 -5.58
C TYR A 144 -1.35 -10.20 -4.44
N GLU A 145 -1.56 -11.48 -4.13
CA GLU A 145 -2.27 -11.90 -2.94
C GLU A 145 -1.30 -11.95 -1.75
N TYR A 146 -1.67 -11.42 -0.61
CA TYR A 146 -0.93 -11.58 0.63
C TYR A 146 -1.46 -12.78 1.42
N ALA A 147 -0.59 -13.77 1.68
CA ALA A 147 -0.96 -15.02 2.35
C ALA A 147 -1.30 -14.88 3.85
N GLY A 148 -1.21 -13.67 4.41
CA GLY A 148 -1.55 -13.36 5.80
C GLY A 148 -2.75 -12.44 5.94
N SER A 149 -3.13 -12.15 7.18
CA SER A 149 -4.09 -11.08 7.45
C SER A 149 -3.40 -9.71 7.50
N ILE A 150 -4.15 -8.66 7.22
CA ILE A 150 -3.62 -7.28 7.29
C ILE A 150 -3.13 -6.94 8.70
N ALA A 151 -3.76 -7.50 9.74
CA ALA A 151 -3.36 -7.32 11.13
C ALA A 151 -2.01 -7.98 11.48
N GLU A 152 -1.53 -8.90 10.65
CA GLU A 152 -0.23 -9.58 10.83
C GLU A 152 0.94 -8.83 10.18
N ILE A 153 0.68 -7.73 9.47
CA ILE A 153 1.73 -6.90 8.90
C ILE A 153 2.39 -6.12 10.04
N GLY A 154 3.54 -6.63 10.47
CA GLY A 154 4.31 -6.12 11.60
C GLY A 154 5.25 -4.99 11.22
N GLU A 155 5.83 -4.39 12.24
CA GLU A 155 6.93 -3.43 12.13
C GLU A 155 8.28 -4.15 12.11
N GLU A 156 9.28 -3.55 11.45
CA GLU A 156 10.67 -3.97 11.59
C GLU A 156 11.10 -3.85 13.06
N ALA A 157 11.76 -4.88 13.58
CA ALA A 157 12.30 -4.83 14.93
C ALA A 157 13.24 -3.62 15.08
N GLU A 158 13.13 -2.92 16.21
CA GLU A 158 14.00 -1.79 16.53
C GLU A 158 15.45 -2.26 16.45
N LYS A 159 16.25 -1.66 15.58
CA LYS A 159 17.70 -1.91 15.56
C LYS A 159 18.25 -1.36 16.88
N LYS A 160 18.42 -2.23 17.88
CA LYS A 160 19.19 -1.90 19.06
C LYS A 160 20.56 -1.44 18.57
N GLN A 161 20.81 -0.15 18.68
CA GLN A 161 22.16 0.39 18.53
C GLN A 161 23.01 -0.27 19.63
N VAL A 162 23.77 -1.28 19.23
CA VAL A 162 24.85 -1.81 20.09
C VAL A 162 25.94 -0.74 20.09
N GLY A 163 25.67 0.33 20.80
CA GLY A 163 26.63 1.36 21.16
C GLY A 163 27.42 0.90 22.36
N GLY A 164 28.39 0.08 22.13
CA GLY A 164 29.27 -0.41 23.18
C GLY A 164 30.72 -0.36 22.73
N PHE A 165 31.25 0.81 22.43
CA PHE A 165 32.69 1.01 22.50
C PHE A 165 33.07 1.37 23.94
N SER A 166 33.09 0.37 24.78
CA SER A 166 33.80 0.44 26.07
C SER A 166 35.29 0.32 25.77
N ARG A 167 35.94 1.44 25.45
CA ARG A 167 37.39 1.53 25.49
C ARG A 167 37.81 1.69 26.93
N GLY A 168 37.99 0.58 27.59
CA GLY A 168 38.80 0.49 28.80
C GLY A 168 40.28 0.74 28.45
N PHE A 169 40.70 1.98 28.40
CA PHE A 169 42.13 2.31 28.44
C PHE A 169 42.57 2.39 29.89
N SER A 170 42.97 1.24 30.42
CA SER A 170 43.75 1.18 31.64
C SER A 170 45.22 1.22 31.25
N LYS A 171 45.80 2.41 31.18
CA LYS A 171 47.26 2.58 31.20
C LYS A 171 47.74 2.71 32.64
N GLY A 172 48.17 1.62 33.20
CA GLY A 172 49.06 1.64 34.34
C GLY A 172 50.48 1.93 33.85
N PHE A 173 50.95 3.17 33.96
CA PHE A 173 52.38 3.50 33.99
C PHE A 173 52.81 3.41 35.45
N ARG A 174 53.74 2.51 35.75
CA ARG A 174 54.62 2.57 36.93
C ARG A 174 56.03 2.69 36.41
N ILE A 175 56.66 3.77 36.87
CA ILE A 175 58.08 3.99 36.92
C ILE A 175 58.64 3.19 38.08
#